data_060b34bca689b86a22d1e6b7726fb5e5
#
_entry.id   060b34bca689b86a22d1e6b7726fb5e5
#
_cell.length_a   1.000
_cell.length_b   1.000
_cell.length_c   1.000
_cell.angle_alpha   90.00
_cell.angle_beta   90.00
_cell.angle_gamma   90.00
#
_symmetry.space_group_name_H-M   'P 1'
#
loop_
_entity.id
_entity.type
_entity.pdbx_description
1 polymer ?
#
loop_
_entity_poly.entity_id
_entity_poly.type
_entity_poly.pdbx_seq_one_letter_code
_entity_poly.pdbx_strand_id
1 'polypeptide(L)'
;ESQSIKQTVDQLKSISIPEATQHRKGYRPWGWYDVLEEGDTFKVKRIYVKPGESLSLQRHSRRAEHWLVIGGEATVQLGETVLHLSTGESVYIPKREIHRLKNETQNPVYIIETQIGDYLGEDDIERLEDIYGRGK
;
A
#
# COMPACT_ATOMS: atom_id res chain seq x y z
N GLU A 1 4.25 3.93 25.97
CA GLU A 1 4.63 2.95 24.99
C GLU A 1 4.72 3.60 23.61
N SER A 2 3.66 4.17 23.12
CA SER A 2 3.79 4.92 21.88
C SER A 2 4.67 6.14 22.09
N GLN A 3 4.70 6.67 23.30
CA GLN A 3 5.59 7.74 23.65
C GLN A 3 7.04 7.32 23.46
N SER A 4 7.37 6.14 23.94
CA SER A 4 8.73 5.64 23.84
C SER A 4 9.12 5.43 22.37
N ILE A 5 8.22 4.90 21.58
CA ILE A 5 8.47 4.70 20.16
C ILE A 5 8.67 6.03 19.48
N LYS A 6 7.84 7.01 19.81
CA LYS A 6 7.95 8.31 19.21
C LYS A 6 9.28 8.97 19.53
N GLN A 7 9.72 8.84 20.76
CA GLN A 7 11.01 9.42 21.13
C GLN A 7 12.15 8.79 20.36
N THR A 8 12.10 7.48 20.18
CA THR A 8 13.15 6.80 19.43
C THR A 8 13.18 7.30 17.98
N VAL A 9 12.03 7.45 17.37
CA VAL A 9 11.97 7.95 16.00
C VAL A 9 12.49 9.38 15.93
N ASP A 10 12.11 10.21 16.89
CA ASP A 10 12.58 11.58 16.91
C ASP A 10 14.09 11.67 17.05
N GLN A 11 14.68 10.80 17.86
CA GLN A 11 16.11 10.77 18.00
C GLN A 11 16.78 10.38 16.70
N LEU A 12 16.24 9.42 16.01
CA LEU A 12 16.77 9.04 14.70
C LEU A 12 16.69 10.19 13.73
N LYS A 13 15.58 10.90 13.75
CA LYS A 13 15.42 12.05 12.86
C LYS A 13 16.45 13.11 13.15
N SER A 14 16.79 13.33 14.41
CA SER A 14 17.68 14.41 14.76
C SER A 14 19.14 14.09 14.48
N ILE A 15 19.52 12.81 14.47
CA ILE A 15 20.92 12.45 14.27
C ILE A 15 21.17 11.71 12.97
N SER A 16 20.12 11.20 12.36
CA SER A 16 20.25 10.46 11.13
C SER A 16 20.27 11.39 9.95
N ILE A 17 20.67 10.84 8.85
CA ILE A 17 20.61 11.58 7.62
C ILE A 17 19.16 11.80 7.22
N PRO A 18 18.94 12.76 6.34
CA PRO A 18 17.57 13.13 5.96
C PRO A 18 16.72 11.99 5.44
N GLU A 19 17.32 10.96 4.87
CA GLU A 19 16.52 9.85 4.35
C GLU A 19 15.72 9.18 5.44
N ALA A 20 16.24 9.15 6.66
CA ALA A 20 15.53 8.50 7.74
C ALA A 20 14.29 9.26 8.15
N THR A 21 14.19 10.53 7.76
CA THR A 21 13.09 11.37 8.15
C THR A 21 12.14 11.70 7.01
N GLN A 22 12.47 11.30 5.81
CA GLN A 22 11.69 11.67 4.63
C GLN A 22 10.91 10.49 4.14
N HIS A 23 9.60 10.65 4.09
CA HIS A 23 8.73 9.68 3.47
C HIS A 23 8.74 9.91 1.97
N ARG A 24 8.78 8.82 1.21
CA ARG A 24 8.75 8.92 -0.24
C ARG A 24 7.30 8.80 -0.68
N LYS A 25 6.77 9.88 -1.20
CA LYS A 25 5.39 9.95 -1.60
C LYS A 25 5.28 9.94 -3.12
N GLY A 26 4.36 9.14 -3.64
CA GLY A 26 4.08 9.08 -5.05
C GLY A 26 2.64 9.44 -5.31
N TYR A 27 2.40 10.29 -6.31
CA TYR A 27 1.05 10.68 -6.68
C TYR A 27 0.62 9.89 -7.91
N ARG A 28 -0.64 9.49 -7.91
CA ARG A 28 -1.22 8.64 -8.96
C ARG A 28 -2.61 9.16 -9.28
N PRO A 29 -3.18 8.80 -10.42
CA PRO A 29 -4.54 9.25 -10.73
C PRO A 29 -5.57 8.86 -9.68
N TRP A 30 -5.35 7.74 -9.00
CA TRP A 30 -6.30 7.25 -8.00
C TRP A 30 -6.06 7.83 -6.60
N GLY A 31 -4.93 8.51 -6.36
CA GLY A 31 -4.63 9.05 -5.05
C GLY A 31 -3.14 9.19 -4.86
N TRP A 32 -2.64 8.66 -3.73
CA TRP A 32 -1.20 8.75 -3.48
C TRP A 32 -0.79 7.62 -2.53
N TYR A 33 0.51 7.39 -2.47
CA TYR A 33 1.09 6.51 -1.46
C TYR A 33 2.29 7.19 -0.82
N ASP A 34 2.67 6.68 0.35
CA ASP A 34 3.73 7.24 1.16
C ASP A 34 4.51 6.09 1.74
N VAL A 35 5.80 5.97 1.42
CA VAL A 35 6.64 4.90 1.96
C VAL A 35 7.04 5.29 3.36
N LEU A 36 6.58 4.55 4.35
CA LEU A 36 6.80 4.88 5.74
C LEU A 36 8.07 4.24 6.27
N GLU A 37 8.37 3.03 5.83
CA GLU A 37 9.53 2.32 6.30
C GLU A 37 9.94 1.28 5.28
N GLU A 38 11.24 1.00 5.22
CA GLU A 38 11.75 0.06 4.25
C GLU A 38 12.95 -0.66 4.85
N GLY A 39 12.93 -1.99 4.77
CA GLY A 39 14.05 -2.83 5.16
C GLY A 39 14.46 -3.72 4.01
N ASP A 40 15.31 -4.70 4.30
CA ASP A 40 15.81 -5.58 3.26
C ASP A 40 14.72 -6.51 2.72
N THR A 41 13.79 -6.90 3.58
CA THR A 41 12.78 -7.90 3.20
C THR A 41 11.37 -7.38 3.37
N PHE A 42 11.20 -6.10 3.67
CA PHE A 42 9.86 -5.55 3.85
C PHE A 42 9.81 -4.08 3.46
N LYS A 43 8.61 -3.62 3.15
CA LYS A 43 8.34 -2.21 2.90
C LYS A 43 6.94 -1.91 3.42
N VAL A 44 6.78 -0.78 4.10
CA VAL A 44 5.49 -0.36 4.64
C VAL A 44 5.07 0.92 3.94
N LYS A 45 3.87 0.93 3.41
CA LYS A 45 3.32 2.10 2.74
C LYS A 45 1.98 2.48 3.34
N ARG A 46 1.68 3.76 3.28
CA ARG A 46 0.33 4.24 3.51
C ARG A 46 -0.24 4.63 2.15
N ILE A 47 -1.43 4.16 1.86
CA ILE A 47 -2.07 4.38 0.57
C ILE A 47 -3.37 5.11 0.77
N TYR A 48 -3.58 6.14 -0.02
CA TYR A 48 -4.82 6.90 -0.03
C TYR A 48 -5.48 6.70 -1.39
N VAL A 49 -6.76 6.31 -1.38
CA VAL A 49 -7.52 6.14 -2.62
C VAL A 49 -8.70 7.08 -2.59
N LYS A 50 -8.76 7.93 -3.60
CA LYS A 50 -9.82 8.92 -3.72
C LYS A 50 -11.17 8.23 -3.90
N PRO A 51 -12.26 8.89 -3.48
CA PRO A 51 -13.59 8.33 -3.72
C PRO A 51 -13.79 7.96 -5.19
N GLY A 52 -14.32 6.78 -5.43
CA GLY A 52 -14.66 6.34 -6.77
C GLY A 52 -13.50 5.86 -7.63
N GLU A 53 -12.29 5.85 -7.11
CA GLU A 53 -11.13 5.47 -7.91
C GLU A 53 -10.67 4.06 -7.58
N SER A 54 -9.83 3.51 -8.46
CA SER A 54 -9.29 2.18 -8.24
C SER A 54 -7.90 2.07 -8.82
N LEU A 55 -7.11 1.16 -8.25
CA LEU A 55 -5.80 0.85 -8.77
C LEU A 55 -5.94 -0.16 -9.91
N SER A 56 -4.83 -0.45 -10.57
CA SER A 56 -4.85 -1.43 -11.66
C SER A 56 -5.05 -2.83 -11.09
N LEU A 57 -5.55 -3.70 -11.94
CA LEU A 57 -5.56 -5.13 -11.65
C LEU A 57 -4.15 -5.63 -11.91
N GLN A 58 -3.51 -6.23 -10.91
CA GLN A 58 -2.08 -6.46 -10.97
C GLN A 58 -1.68 -7.67 -10.15
N ARG A 59 -0.44 -8.10 -10.34
CA ARG A 59 0.17 -9.13 -9.50
C ARG A 59 1.67 -8.89 -9.41
N HIS A 60 2.27 -9.47 -8.37
CA HIS A 60 3.69 -9.36 -8.12
C HIS A 60 4.29 -10.74 -7.94
N SER A 61 5.49 -10.94 -8.49
CA SER A 61 6.09 -12.28 -8.49
C SER A 61 6.94 -12.54 -7.26
N ARG A 62 7.50 -11.52 -6.64
CA ARG A 62 8.53 -11.71 -5.63
C ARG A 62 8.15 -11.17 -4.26
N ARG A 63 6.92 -10.70 -4.11
CA ARG A 63 6.49 -10.18 -2.81
C ARG A 63 5.04 -10.56 -2.55
N ALA A 64 4.74 -10.75 -1.28
CA ALA A 64 3.37 -10.83 -0.79
C ALA A 64 3.02 -9.50 -0.15
N GLU A 65 1.74 -9.24 0.07
CA GLU A 65 1.30 -7.99 0.66
C GLU A 65 0.24 -8.26 1.71
N HIS A 66 0.21 -7.41 2.70
CA HIS A 66 -0.83 -7.44 3.73
C HIS A 66 -1.40 -6.04 3.81
N TRP A 67 -2.70 -5.92 3.62
CA TRP A 67 -3.39 -4.62 3.59
C TRP A 67 -4.31 -4.51 4.79
N LEU A 68 -4.16 -3.43 5.53
CA LEU A 68 -5.02 -3.13 6.68
C LEU A 68 -5.76 -1.83 6.38
N VAL A 69 -7.08 -1.86 6.44
CA VAL A 69 -7.88 -0.66 6.23
C VAL A 69 -7.86 0.15 7.51
N ILE A 70 -7.33 1.37 7.44
CA ILE A 70 -7.28 2.25 8.62
C ILE A 70 -8.27 3.39 8.52
N GLY A 71 -8.93 3.56 7.38
CA GLY A 71 -9.98 4.57 7.24
C GLY A 71 -10.82 4.25 6.03
N GLY A 72 -12.13 4.41 6.15
CA GLY A 72 -13.04 4.17 5.06
C GLY A 72 -13.37 2.71 4.87
N GLU A 73 -13.90 2.39 3.70
CA GLU A 73 -14.29 1.03 3.34
C GLU A 73 -13.73 0.72 1.98
N ALA A 74 -12.98 -0.36 1.88
CA ALA A 74 -12.29 -0.73 0.67
C ALA A 74 -12.93 -1.95 0.03
N THR A 75 -12.88 -1.99 -1.29
CA THR A 75 -13.25 -3.17 -2.05
C THR A 75 -11.96 -3.75 -2.60
N VAL A 76 -11.74 -5.04 -2.35
CA VAL A 76 -10.53 -5.72 -2.78
C VAL A 76 -10.92 -6.89 -3.67
N GLN A 77 -10.40 -6.89 -4.87
CA GLN A 77 -10.49 -8.06 -5.73
C GLN A 77 -9.27 -8.91 -5.48
N LEU A 78 -9.49 -10.18 -5.15
CA LEU A 78 -8.41 -11.12 -4.88
C LEU A 78 -8.70 -12.37 -5.69
N GLY A 79 -7.96 -12.54 -6.78
CA GLY A 79 -8.31 -13.57 -7.73
C GLY A 79 -9.70 -13.28 -8.29
N GLU A 80 -10.60 -14.24 -8.13
CA GLU A 80 -11.98 -14.06 -8.57
C GLU A 80 -12.91 -13.69 -7.43
N THR A 81 -12.37 -13.47 -6.25
CA THR A 81 -13.17 -13.13 -5.08
C THR A 81 -13.16 -11.64 -4.87
N VAL A 82 -14.30 -11.08 -4.48
CA VAL A 82 -14.42 -9.67 -4.14
C VAL A 82 -14.73 -9.57 -2.66
N LEU A 83 -13.87 -8.82 -1.95
CA LEU A 83 -14.00 -8.62 -0.52
C LEU A 83 -14.33 -7.17 -0.24
N HIS A 84 -15.16 -6.96 0.78
CA HIS A 84 -15.48 -5.61 1.24
C HIS A 84 -14.94 -5.49 2.66
N LEU A 85 -13.97 -4.59 2.85
CA LEU A 85 -13.25 -4.47 4.11
C LEU A 85 -13.56 -3.14 4.76
N SER A 86 -13.98 -3.19 6.01
CA SER A 86 -14.20 -1.99 6.81
C SER A 86 -12.95 -1.65 7.60
N THR A 87 -12.95 -0.47 8.19
CA THR A 87 -11.83 -0.03 9.01
C THR A 87 -11.51 -1.09 10.07
N GLY A 88 -10.24 -1.44 10.17
CA GLY A 88 -9.78 -2.45 11.10
C GLY A 88 -9.67 -3.84 10.51
N GLU A 89 -10.19 -4.05 9.32
CA GLU A 89 -10.11 -5.35 8.66
C GLU A 89 -8.93 -5.38 7.70
N SER A 90 -8.43 -6.59 7.44
CA SER A 90 -7.24 -6.74 6.63
C SER A 90 -7.35 -7.94 5.70
N VAL A 91 -6.43 -8.00 4.74
CA VAL A 91 -6.38 -9.10 3.79
C VAL A 91 -4.92 -9.39 3.47
N TYR A 92 -4.59 -10.67 3.32
CA TYR A 92 -3.27 -11.10 2.89
C TYR A 92 -3.33 -11.46 1.40
N ILE A 93 -2.37 -10.96 0.65
CA ILE A 93 -2.28 -11.17 -0.80
C ILE A 93 -1.00 -11.94 -1.06
N PRO A 94 -1.12 -13.23 -1.42
CA PRO A 94 0.09 -14.04 -1.68
C PRO A 94 0.80 -13.59 -2.95
N LYS A 95 2.05 -14.03 -3.09
CA LYS A 95 2.78 -13.82 -4.32
C LYS A 95 1.97 -14.34 -5.49
N ARG A 96 2.05 -13.63 -6.60
CA ARG A 96 1.46 -14.00 -7.89
C ARG A 96 -0.06 -13.95 -7.91
N GLU A 97 -0.70 -13.60 -6.81
CA GLU A 97 -2.16 -13.51 -6.80
C GLU A 97 -2.59 -12.23 -7.46
N ILE A 98 -3.53 -12.32 -8.38
CA ILE A 98 -4.09 -11.17 -9.05
C ILE A 98 -4.95 -10.41 -8.07
N HIS A 99 -4.79 -9.09 -8.01
CA HIS A 99 -5.52 -8.30 -7.02
C HIS A 99 -5.70 -6.87 -7.49
N ARG A 100 -6.69 -6.21 -6.90
CA ARG A 100 -6.99 -4.81 -7.18
C ARG A 100 -7.64 -4.19 -5.95
N LEU A 101 -7.22 -2.96 -5.64
CA LEU A 101 -7.82 -2.16 -4.59
C LEU A 101 -8.74 -1.13 -5.23
N LYS A 102 -9.97 -1.03 -4.73
CA LYS A 102 -10.95 -0.07 -5.23
C LYS A 102 -11.57 0.69 -4.08
N ASN A 103 -11.94 1.93 -4.35
CA ASN A 103 -12.77 2.70 -3.45
C ASN A 103 -14.09 2.99 -4.16
N GLU A 104 -15.12 2.23 -3.83
CA GLU A 104 -16.43 2.38 -4.46
C GLU A 104 -17.35 3.27 -3.64
N THR A 105 -16.80 4.03 -2.70
CA THR A 105 -17.58 4.88 -1.83
C THR A 105 -17.34 6.35 -2.16
N GLN A 106 -18.02 7.22 -1.43
CA GLN A 106 -17.85 8.65 -1.58
C GLN A 106 -16.92 9.24 -0.53
N ASN A 107 -16.25 8.38 0.23
CA ASN A 107 -15.32 8.79 1.27
C ASN A 107 -13.93 8.28 0.94
N PRO A 108 -12.88 8.92 1.46
CA PRO A 108 -11.51 8.43 1.21
C PRO A 108 -11.30 7.05 1.83
N VAL A 109 -10.37 6.30 1.23
CA VAL A 109 -9.92 5.04 1.79
C VAL A 109 -8.44 5.17 2.10
N TYR A 110 -8.06 4.72 3.31
CA TYR A 110 -6.67 4.72 3.75
C TYR A 110 -6.28 3.30 4.12
N ILE A 111 -5.15 2.87 3.58
CA ILE A 111 -4.65 1.51 3.76
C ILE A 111 -3.21 1.58 4.28
N ILE A 112 -2.87 0.70 5.22
CA ILE A 112 -1.46 0.41 5.50
C ILE A 112 -1.14 -0.88 4.77
N GLU A 113 -0.15 -0.81 3.90
CA GLU A 113 0.29 -1.94 3.10
C GLU A 113 1.67 -2.37 3.56
N THR A 114 1.82 -3.64 3.92
CA THR A 114 3.13 -4.22 4.21
C THR A 114 3.49 -5.16 3.08
N GLN A 115 4.61 -4.90 2.43
CA GLN A 115 5.15 -5.77 1.39
C GLN A 115 6.25 -6.62 2.01
N ILE A 116 6.26 -7.90 1.72
CA ILE A 116 7.24 -8.83 2.27
C ILE A 116 7.76 -9.67 1.13
N GLY A 117 9.09 -9.69 0.95
CA GLY A 117 9.67 -10.47 -0.12
C GLY A 117 11.16 -10.25 -0.25
N ASP A 118 11.76 -10.96 -1.19
CA ASP A 118 13.18 -10.86 -1.43
C ASP A 118 13.53 -9.76 -2.43
N TYR A 119 12.53 -9.18 -3.05
CA TYR A 119 12.73 -8.06 -3.96
C TYR A 119 11.49 -7.17 -3.90
N LEU A 120 11.70 -5.90 -3.62
CA LEU A 120 10.60 -4.98 -3.39
C LEU A 120 10.59 -3.82 -4.36
N GLY A 121 11.27 -3.96 -5.50
CA GLY A 121 11.29 -2.93 -6.52
C GLY A 121 9.93 -2.72 -7.15
N GLU A 122 9.65 -1.50 -7.57
CA GLU A 122 8.35 -1.18 -8.15
C GLU A 122 8.16 -1.79 -9.53
N ASP A 123 9.22 -2.30 -10.13
CA ASP A 123 9.13 -2.96 -11.42
C ASP A 123 8.68 -4.41 -11.31
N ASP A 124 8.52 -4.96 -10.10
CA ASP A 124 7.97 -6.29 -9.91
C ASP A 124 6.45 -6.19 -9.93
N ILE A 125 5.92 -5.94 -11.12
CA ILE A 125 4.48 -5.76 -11.28
C ILE A 125 4.08 -6.15 -12.70
N GLU A 126 3.00 -6.87 -12.79
CA GLU A 126 2.33 -7.14 -14.06
C GLU A 126 0.95 -6.53 -13.95
N ARG A 127 0.67 -5.54 -14.79
CA ARG A 127 -0.64 -4.90 -14.81
C ARG A 127 -1.50 -5.56 -15.85
N LEU A 128 -2.64 -6.08 -15.41
CA LEU A 128 -3.55 -6.80 -16.28
C LEU A 128 -4.65 -5.90 -16.81
N GLU A 129 -4.99 -4.88 -16.03
CA GLU A 129 -5.99 -3.91 -16.43
C GLU A 129 -5.71 -2.62 -15.71
N ASP A 130 -5.67 -1.51 -16.45
CA ASP A 130 -5.40 -0.22 -15.86
C ASP A 130 -6.31 0.80 -16.52
N ILE A 131 -7.33 1.26 -15.79
CA ILE A 131 -8.30 2.19 -16.34
C ILE A 131 -7.70 3.55 -16.68
N TYR A 132 -6.48 3.80 -16.22
CA TYR A 132 -5.79 5.06 -16.50
C TYR A 132 -4.83 4.92 -17.67
N GLY A 133 -4.77 3.77 -18.29
CA GLY A 133 -4.04 3.57 -19.52
C GLY A 133 -2.54 3.51 -19.43
N ARG A 134 -1.98 3.32 -18.26
CA ARG A 134 -0.53 3.37 -18.09
C ARG A 134 0.12 2.02 -17.90
N GLY A 135 -0.44 0.98 -17.90
CA GLY A 135 0.15 -0.27 -17.51
C GLY A 135 0.17 -1.34 -18.56
N LYS A 136 0.25 -0.95 -19.75
CA LYS A 136 0.19 -1.97 -20.80
C LYS A 136 1.48 -2.73 -20.95
#